data_e7053a3aa857a2987bdddbb0061fdea1
#
_entry.id   e7053a3aa857a2987bdddbb0061fdea1
#
_cell.length_a   1.000
_cell.length_b   1.000
_cell.length_c   1.000
_cell.angle_alpha   90.00
_cell.angle_beta   90.00
_cell.angle_gamma   90.00
#
_symmetry.space_group_name_H-M   'P 1'
#
loop_
_entity.id
_entity.type
_entity.pdbx_description
1 polymer ?
#
loop_
_entity_poly.entity_id
_entity_poly.type
_entity_poly.pdbx_seq_one_letter_code
_entity_poly.pdbx_strand_id
1 'polypeptide(L)'
;NTVRELKDSEFFVPLGIKNHLIEWDVDEDNILEFDWYDEMNISEDLQVALTPARHFSGRGLSDSHGTLWGSWVFDLHDKSIYFSGDTGYMDQVTTISELYGPFDLAFLDSGQYNEAWKQVHMLPEEDVQAGIDLNASMVLPIHISKYELALHHWYEPMELVSTLGEQRNVSVATPMLGSSFIIGEEIPNETWWRGISQCSQPFLDEYPALEYVLFYTGFVGLMWIVIPRLRNRNHSSGRI
;
A
#
# COMPACT_ATOMS: atom_id res chain seq x y z
N ASN A 1 8.23 -9.24 14.01
CA ASN A 1 8.83 -10.56 13.88
C ASN A 1 9.47 -10.80 12.52
N THR A 2 8.89 -10.36 11.40
CA THR A 2 9.46 -10.57 10.05
C THR A 2 10.90 -10.05 9.92
N VAL A 3 11.21 -8.86 10.43
CA VAL A 3 12.57 -8.30 10.41
C VAL A 3 13.56 -9.21 11.14
N ARG A 4 13.17 -9.75 12.30
CA ARG A 4 14.04 -10.67 13.07
C ARG A 4 14.32 -11.99 12.36
N GLU A 5 13.38 -12.47 11.56
CA GLU A 5 13.57 -13.67 10.71
C GLU A 5 14.52 -13.38 9.53
N LEU A 6 14.60 -12.12 9.10
CA LEU A 6 15.41 -11.65 7.98
C LEU A 6 16.67 -10.89 8.41
N LYS A 7 17.04 -10.93 9.69
CA LYS A 7 18.13 -10.10 10.25
C LYS A 7 19.50 -10.27 9.57
N ASP A 8 19.72 -11.39 8.92
CA ASP A 8 20.96 -11.71 8.19
C ASP A 8 20.90 -11.25 6.70
N SER A 9 19.79 -10.61 6.28
CA SER A 9 19.65 -10.02 4.95
C SER A 9 20.18 -8.60 4.92
N GLU A 10 20.50 -8.09 3.74
CA GLU A 10 20.78 -6.67 3.52
C GLU A 10 19.48 -5.88 3.48
N PHE A 11 19.48 -4.70 4.11
CA PHE A 11 18.34 -3.80 4.20
C PHE A 11 18.67 -2.47 3.54
N PHE A 12 17.92 -2.12 2.51
CA PHE A 12 17.95 -0.82 1.86
C PHE A 12 16.76 -0.02 2.37
N VAL A 13 17.02 1.08 3.05
CA VAL A 13 15.97 1.79 3.81
C VAL A 13 16.10 3.30 3.68
N PRO A 14 14.99 4.06 3.81
CA PRO A 14 15.07 5.51 3.93
C PRO A 14 15.84 5.97 5.16
N LEU A 15 16.41 7.18 5.12
CA LEU A 15 17.16 7.81 6.21
C LEU A 15 16.41 7.77 7.54
N GLY A 16 17.11 7.39 8.60
CA GLY A 16 16.63 7.30 9.98
C GLY A 16 15.99 5.97 10.36
N ILE A 17 15.72 5.07 9.40
CA ILE A 17 15.15 3.73 9.67
C ILE A 17 16.19 2.79 10.31
N LYS A 18 17.47 2.99 10.04
CA LYS A 18 18.57 2.16 10.53
C LYS A 18 18.51 1.92 12.05
N ASN A 19 18.25 2.97 12.83
CA ASN A 19 18.19 2.85 14.28
C ASN A 19 17.09 1.87 14.76
N HIS A 20 15.94 1.87 14.09
CA HIS A 20 14.85 0.92 14.41
C HIS A 20 15.21 -0.52 14.07
N LEU A 21 15.94 -0.74 12.98
CA LEU A 21 16.38 -2.07 12.58
C LEU A 21 17.42 -2.63 13.54
N ILE A 22 18.38 -1.79 14.00
CA ILE A 22 19.35 -2.16 15.03
C ILE A 22 18.65 -2.56 16.34
N GLU A 23 17.61 -1.83 16.76
CA GLU A 23 16.81 -2.19 17.94
C GLU A 23 16.07 -3.54 17.76
N TRP A 24 15.91 -4.01 16.54
CA TRP A 24 15.29 -5.30 16.20
C TRP A 24 16.31 -6.40 15.88
N ASP A 25 17.55 -6.23 16.32
CA ASP A 25 18.65 -7.20 16.21
C ASP A 25 19.20 -7.39 14.78
N VAL A 26 19.05 -6.41 13.89
CA VAL A 26 19.72 -6.37 12.58
C VAL A 26 21.12 -5.80 12.77
N ASP A 27 22.13 -6.44 12.18
CA ASP A 27 23.50 -5.93 12.20
C ASP A 27 23.60 -4.61 11.44
N GLU A 28 24.30 -3.64 12.01
CA GLU A 28 24.49 -2.33 11.43
C GLU A 28 25.13 -2.38 10.04
N ASP A 29 26.03 -3.32 9.81
CA ASP A 29 26.74 -3.52 8.54
C ASP A 29 25.83 -4.04 7.43
N ASN A 30 24.65 -4.57 7.77
CA ASN A 30 23.65 -5.03 6.82
C ASN A 30 22.61 -3.96 6.45
N ILE A 31 22.76 -2.71 6.92
CA ILE A 31 21.77 -1.65 6.72
C ILE A 31 22.38 -0.48 5.96
N LEU A 32 21.83 -0.21 4.78
CA LEU A 32 22.16 0.95 3.96
C LEU A 32 20.99 1.92 3.92
N GLU A 33 21.28 3.18 4.25
CA GLU A 33 20.29 4.26 4.25
C GLU A 33 20.39 5.08 2.98
N PHE A 34 19.23 5.52 2.46
CA PHE A 34 19.07 6.30 1.24
C PHE A 34 18.33 7.61 1.52
N ASP A 35 18.79 8.68 0.93
CA ASP A 35 18.00 9.90 0.73
C ASP A 35 17.22 9.82 -0.59
N TRP A 36 16.27 10.72 -0.81
CA TRP A 36 15.56 10.79 -2.09
C TRP A 36 16.53 11.06 -3.24
N TYR A 37 16.38 10.28 -4.29
CA TYR A 37 17.22 10.23 -5.50
C TYR A 37 18.62 9.64 -5.28
N ASP A 38 18.88 9.01 -4.11
CA ASP A 38 20.05 8.15 -3.98
C ASP A 38 19.84 6.87 -4.79
N GLU A 39 20.90 6.46 -5.50
CA GLU A 39 20.92 5.30 -6.38
C GLU A 39 22.06 4.34 -5.99
N MET A 40 21.84 3.05 -6.17
CA MET A 40 22.86 2.04 -5.92
C MET A 40 22.74 0.88 -6.91
N ASN A 41 23.88 0.46 -7.47
CA ASN A 41 23.99 -0.81 -8.18
C ASN A 41 24.20 -1.93 -7.17
N ILE A 42 23.20 -2.78 -7.02
CA ILE A 42 23.24 -3.96 -6.14
C ILE A 42 24.01 -5.10 -6.82
N SER A 43 23.86 -5.23 -8.14
CA SER A 43 24.56 -6.17 -8.98
C SER A 43 24.77 -5.60 -10.38
N GLU A 44 25.34 -6.39 -11.30
CA GLU A 44 25.45 -6.02 -12.72
C GLU A 44 24.06 -5.84 -13.38
N ASP A 45 23.02 -6.52 -12.84
CA ASP A 45 21.69 -6.58 -13.43
C ASP A 45 20.62 -5.87 -12.59
N LEU A 46 20.97 -5.25 -11.46
CA LEU A 46 20.02 -4.58 -10.58
C LEU A 46 20.57 -3.27 -10.01
N GLN A 47 19.96 -2.18 -10.41
CA GLN A 47 20.07 -0.87 -9.75
C GLN A 47 18.79 -0.57 -8.99
N VAL A 48 18.91 0.08 -7.83
CA VAL A 48 17.79 0.59 -7.06
C VAL A 48 17.94 2.09 -6.83
N ALA A 49 16.81 2.80 -6.77
CA ALA A 49 16.76 4.20 -6.37
C ALA A 49 15.62 4.44 -5.38
N LEU A 50 15.87 5.22 -4.33
CA LEU A 50 14.81 5.76 -3.47
C LEU A 50 14.28 7.05 -4.08
N THR A 51 12.96 7.14 -4.25
CA THR A 51 12.32 8.32 -4.82
C THR A 51 11.28 8.89 -3.84
N PRO A 52 10.88 10.18 -3.98
CA PRO A 52 9.87 10.76 -3.11
C PRO A 52 8.54 10.00 -3.14
N ALA A 53 7.84 10.01 -1.99
CA ALA A 53 6.45 9.64 -1.86
C ALA A 53 5.70 10.71 -1.04
N ARG A 54 4.42 10.84 -1.25
CA ARG A 54 3.58 11.78 -0.49
C ARG A 54 2.90 11.06 0.65
N HIS A 55 3.62 10.92 1.75
CA HIS A 55 3.16 10.25 2.96
C HIS A 55 3.80 10.88 4.20
N PHE A 56 3.93 10.14 5.27
CA PHE A 56 4.62 10.54 6.49
C PHE A 56 5.26 9.32 7.16
N SER A 57 6.17 9.55 8.09
CA SER A 57 6.67 8.52 8.99
C SER A 57 6.22 8.76 10.42
N GLY A 58 6.08 7.69 11.20
CA GLY A 58 5.76 7.73 12.62
C GLY A 58 5.12 6.43 13.08
N ARG A 59 5.42 6.04 14.31
CA ARG A 59 4.86 4.83 14.94
C ARG A 59 4.22 5.12 16.29
N GLY A 60 4.51 6.26 16.88
CA GLY A 60 4.02 6.70 18.17
C GLY A 60 3.47 8.12 18.12
N LEU A 61 3.18 8.67 19.27
CA LEU A 61 2.61 10.01 19.40
C LEU A 61 3.65 11.14 19.27
N SER A 62 4.95 10.82 19.33
CA SER A 62 6.04 11.80 19.42
C SER A 62 7.12 11.65 18.35
N ASP A 63 7.02 10.68 17.45
CA ASP A 63 8.03 10.34 16.44
C ASP A 63 7.56 10.63 15.01
N SER A 64 6.50 11.40 14.85
CA SER A 64 5.99 11.83 13.54
C SER A 64 7.07 12.57 12.76
N HIS A 65 7.30 12.15 11.50
CA HIS A 65 8.35 12.67 10.62
C HIS A 65 9.80 12.49 11.15
N GLY A 66 10.02 11.53 12.05
CA GLY A 66 11.35 11.26 12.62
C GLY A 66 12.29 10.52 11.67
N THR A 67 11.77 9.91 10.61
CA THR A 67 12.54 9.22 9.56
C THR A 67 12.08 9.68 8.19
N LEU A 68 12.88 9.44 7.15
CA LEU A 68 12.45 9.62 5.78
C LEU A 68 11.50 8.48 5.38
N TRP A 69 10.75 8.68 4.29
CA TRP A 69 9.88 7.71 3.62
C TRP A 69 10.04 7.88 2.11
N GLY A 70 9.54 6.96 1.31
CA GLY A 70 9.71 7.06 -0.15
C GLY A 70 9.09 5.92 -0.90
N SER A 71 9.22 6.01 -2.20
CA SER A 71 8.96 4.99 -3.19
C SER A 71 10.27 4.43 -3.73
N TRP A 72 10.21 3.31 -4.42
CA TRP A 72 11.39 2.64 -4.95
C TRP A 72 11.31 2.43 -6.45
N VAL A 73 12.43 2.62 -7.12
CA VAL A 73 12.65 2.19 -8.50
C VAL A 73 13.61 1.00 -8.48
N PHE A 74 13.30 -0.01 -9.29
CA PHE A 74 14.15 -1.16 -9.55
C PHE A 74 14.40 -1.21 -11.06
N ASP A 75 15.63 -1.00 -11.46
CA ASP A 75 16.08 -1.21 -12.83
C ASP A 75 16.79 -2.57 -12.90
N LEU A 76 16.13 -3.50 -13.57
CA LEU A 76 16.57 -4.89 -13.74
C LEU A 76 16.93 -5.04 -15.22
N HIS A 77 18.18 -5.16 -15.58
CA HIS A 77 18.70 -5.42 -16.92
C HIS A 77 17.76 -5.13 -18.13
N ASP A 78 16.57 -5.76 -18.19
CA ASP A 78 15.57 -5.66 -19.26
C ASP A 78 14.19 -5.22 -18.76
N LYS A 79 14.04 -4.89 -17.47
CA LYS A 79 12.78 -4.49 -16.85
C LYS A 79 12.97 -3.32 -15.89
N SER A 80 12.05 -2.36 -15.96
CA SER A 80 11.98 -1.26 -15.02
C SER A 80 10.68 -1.34 -14.21
N ILE A 81 10.82 -1.28 -12.89
CA ILE A 81 9.71 -1.42 -11.94
C ILE A 81 9.67 -0.22 -11.00
N TYR A 82 8.49 0.33 -10.83
CA TYR A 82 8.20 1.34 -9.81
C TYR A 82 7.35 0.74 -8.69
N PHE A 83 7.71 1.02 -7.44
CA PHE A 83 6.95 0.63 -6.26
C PHE A 83 6.66 1.88 -5.42
N SER A 84 5.40 2.30 -5.38
CA SER A 84 5.00 3.55 -4.74
C SER A 84 5.18 3.56 -3.22
N GLY A 85 5.10 2.41 -2.56
CA GLY A 85 4.77 2.37 -1.14
C GLY A 85 3.39 2.97 -0.90
N ASP A 86 3.10 3.38 0.34
CA ASP A 86 1.89 4.14 0.66
C ASP A 86 2.12 5.60 0.25
N THR A 87 1.24 6.16 -0.59
CA THR A 87 1.40 7.52 -1.11
C THR A 87 0.10 8.12 -1.64
N GLY A 88 -0.09 9.42 -1.41
CA GLY A 88 -1.02 10.23 -2.19
C GLY A 88 -0.42 10.61 -3.54
N TYR A 89 -1.27 11.06 -4.47
CA TYR A 89 -0.80 11.58 -5.76
C TYR A 89 0.03 12.85 -5.57
N MET A 90 1.09 12.97 -6.38
CA MET A 90 2.03 14.10 -6.32
C MET A 90 2.61 14.41 -7.70
N ASP A 91 2.95 15.68 -7.94
CA ASP A 91 3.53 16.12 -9.22
C ASP A 91 4.91 15.51 -9.51
N GLN A 92 5.63 15.07 -8.48
CA GLN A 92 6.94 14.42 -8.61
C GLN A 92 6.89 13.09 -9.40
N VAL A 93 5.72 12.49 -9.58
CA VAL A 93 5.53 11.30 -10.42
C VAL A 93 6.07 11.52 -11.84
N THR A 94 5.85 12.70 -12.43
CA THR A 94 6.37 13.05 -13.75
C THR A 94 7.91 13.16 -13.77
N THR A 95 8.50 13.74 -12.72
CA THR A 95 9.96 13.80 -12.57
C THR A 95 10.58 12.42 -12.41
N ILE A 96 9.93 11.53 -11.65
CA ILE A 96 10.36 10.13 -11.50
C ILE A 96 10.31 9.42 -12.85
N SER A 97 9.25 9.64 -13.64
CA SER A 97 9.13 9.09 -14.99
C SER A 97 10.20 9.61 -15.95
N GLU A 98 10.54 10.90 -15.88
CA GLU A 98 11.59 11.51 -16.70
C GLU A 98 12.99 10.98 -16.37
N LEU A 99 13.26 10.67 -15.11
CA LEU A 99 14.57 10.17 -14.65
C LEU A 99 14.74 8.66 -14.85
N TYR A 100 13.70 7.88 -14.59
CA TYR A 100 13.78 6.43 -14.44
C TYR A 100 12.84 5.64 -15.36
N GLY A 101 11.84 6.29 -15.99
CA GLY A 101 10.88 5.62 -16.87
C GLY A 101 11.41 5.41 -18.30
N PRO A 102 10.63 4.79 -19.18
CA PRO A 102 9.30 4.22 -18.88
C PRO A 102 9.38 2.97 -18.00
N PHE A 103 8.28 2.66 -17.31
CA PHE A 103 8.22 1.47 -16.44
C PHE A 103 7.46 0.32 -17.12
N ASP A 104 7.99 -0.90 -17.00
CA ASP A 104 7.26 -2.11 -17.41
C ASP A 104 6.11 -2.41 -16.43
N LEU A 105 6.30 -2.14 -15.14
CA LEU A 105 5.30 -2.35 -14.09
C LEU A 105 5.39 -1.26 -13.02
N ALA A 106 4.26 -0.67 -12.67
CA ALA A 106 4.10 0.19 -11.52
C ALA A 106 3.18 -0.45 -10.47
N PHE A 107 3.72 -0.72 -9.28
CA PHE A 107 2.93 -1.04 -8.10
C PHE A 107 2.45 0.26 -7.48
N LEU A 108 1.14 0.50 -7.44
CA LEU A 108 0.56 1.76 -6.98
C LEU A 108 -0.36 1.56 -5.78
N ASP A 109 -0.28 2.49 -4.82
CA ASP A 109 -1.15 2.55 -3.64
C ASP A 109 -2.59 2.86 -4.07
N SER A 110 -3.43 1.85 -4.09
CA SER A 110 -4.82 1.92 -4.57
C SER A 110 -5.84 1.64 -3.47
N GLY A 111 -5.36 1.34 -2.27
CA GLY A 111 -6.21 0.98 -1.15
C GLY A 111 -6.30 2.07 -0.09
N GLN A 112 -7.21 1.91 0.85
CA GLN A 112 -7.33 2.75 2.03
C GLN A 112 -7.55 4.26 1.76
N TYR A 113 -7.99 4.63 0.56
CA TYR A 113 -8.24 6.00 0.15
C TYR A 113 -9.50 6.59 0.81
N ASN A 114 -9.51 7.91 0.96
CA ASN A 114 -10.68 8.70 1.30
C ASN A 114 -10.39 10.16 0.97
N GLU A 115 -11.40 10.94 0.60
CA GLU A 115 -11.27 12.37 0.37
C GLU A 115 -10.65 13.13 1.56
N ALA A 116 -10.87 12.66 2.78
CA ALA A 116 -10.36 13.28 3.99
C ALA A 116 -8.84 13.14 4.15
N TRP A 117 -8.21 12.15 3.50
CA TRP A 117 -6.76 11.88 3.57
C TRP A 117 -6.13 11.50 2.23
N LYS A 118 -6.68 11.97 1.13
CA LYS A 118 -6.13 11.77 -0.22
C LYS A 118 -4.68 12.24 -0.40
N GLN A 119 -4.16 13.01 0.57
CA GLN A 119 -2.75 13.41 0.57
C GLN A 119 -1.80 12.26 0.86
N VAL A 120 -2.28 11.17 1.44
CA VAL A 120 -1.43 10.03 1.85
C VAL A 120 -1.83 8.71 1.19
N HIS A 121 -3.01 8.64 0.56
CA HIS A 121 -3.47 7.50 -0.25
C HIS A 121 -4.20 8.02 -1.49
N MET A 122 -3.80 7.53 -2.67
CA MET A 122 -4.37 7.95 -3.94
C MET A 122 -5.84 7.54 -4.07
N LEU A 123 -6.67 8.45 -4.61
CA LEU A 123 -8.00 8.10 -5.09
C LEU A 123 -7.88 7.22 -6.35
N PRO A 124 -8.88 6.39 -6.69
CA PRO A 124 -8.81 5.51 -7.87
C PRO A 124 -8.51 6.22 -9.19
N GLU A 125 -9.01 7.45 -9.36
CA GLU A 125 -8.71 8.29 -10.53
C GLU A 125 -7.26 8.77 -10.55
N GLU A 126 -6.70 9.07 -9.38
CA GLU A 126 -5.32 9.50 -9.19
C GLU A 126 -4.36 8.35 -9.41
N ASP A 127 -4.72 7.12 -9.00
CA ASP A 127 -3.96 5.91 -9.24
C ASP A 127 -3.78 5.64 -10.75
N VAL A 128 -4.87 5.65 -11.51
CA VAL A 128 -4.82 5.49 -12.97
C VAL A 128 -4.04 6.65 -13.62
N GLN A 129 -4.17 7.88 -13.10
CA GLN A 129 -3.40 9.02 -13.60
C GLN A 129 -1.90 8.84 -13.32
N ALA A 130 -1.53 8.38 -12.12
CA ALA A 130 -0.13 8.10 -11.78
C ALA A 130 0.48 7.05 -12.72
N GLY A 131 -0.27 6.00 -13.09
CA GLY A 131 0.17 5.02 -14.09
C GLY A 131 0.46 5.65 -15.45
N ILE A 132 -0.36 6.61 -15.89
CA ILE A 132 -0.13 7.36 -17.13
C ILE A 132 1.12 8.24 -17.01
N ASP A 133 1.24 9.00 -15.94
CA ASP A 133 2.33 9.96 -15.73
C ASP A 133 3.68 9.28 -15.53
N LEU A 134 3.68 8.07 -14.97
CA LEU A 134 4.85 7.18 -14.90
C LEU A 134 5.22 6.56 -16.24
N ASN A 135 4.38 6.73 -17.28
CA ASN A 135 4.52 6.02 -18.55
C ASN A 135 4.66 4.50 -18.34
N ALA A 136 3.85 3.95 -17.43
CA ALA A 136 3.88 2.54 -17.07
C ALA A 136 3.13 1.70 -18.08
N SER A 137 3.73 0.61 -18.54
CA SER A 137 3.09 -0.36 -19.43
C SER A 137 1.97 -1.13 -18.73
N MET A 138 2.09 -1.30 -17.41
CA MET A 138 1.12 -2.01 -16.57
C MET A 138 1.12 -1.43 -15.16
N VAL A 139 -0.06 -1.27 -14.59
CA VAL A 139 -0.29 -0.89 -13.18
C VAL A 139 -0.75 -2.11 -12.40
N LEU A 140 -0.22 -2.32 -11.21
CA LEU A 140 -0.70 -3.32 -10.26
C LEU A 140 -1.09 -2.62 -8.96
N PRO A 141 -2.41 -2.60 -8.64
CA PRO A 141 -2.90 -2.02 -7.40
C PRO A 141 -2.37 -2.77 -6.17
N ILE A 142 -1.80 -2.03 -5.21
CA ILE A 142 -1.33 -2.57 -3.93
C ILE A 142 -2.06 -1.92 -2.74
N HIS A 143 -1.74 -2.35 -1.52
CA HIS A 143 -2.36 -1.89 -0.28
C HIS A 143 -3.87 -2.16 -0.20
N ILE A 144 -4.35 -3.17 -0.90
CA ILE A 144 -5.76 -3.53 -1.11
C ILE A 144 -6.12 -4.89 -0.52
N SER A 145 -7.39 -5.21 -0.49
CA SER A 145 -8.00 -6.56 -0.41
C SER A 145 -7.83 -7.33 0.90
N LYS A 146 -7.07 -6.83 1.89
CA LYS A 146 -6.86 -7.58 3.12
C LYS A 146 -7.78 -7.12 4.26
N TYR A 147 -7.98 -5.83 4.40
CA TYR A 147 -8.78 -5.22 5.46
C TYR A 147 -9.58 -4.05 4.91
N GLU A 148 -10.74 -3.80 5.49
CA GLU A 148 -11.50 -2.56 5.35
C GLU A 148 -11.03 -1.59 6.44
N LEU A 149 -9.98 -0.81 6.15
CA LEU A 149 -9.48 0.23 7.05
C LEU A 149 -10.06 1.60 6.72
N ALA A 150 -10.41 1.81 5.45
CA ALA A 150 -11.12 2.99 4.97
C ALA A 150 -12.64 2.73 4.87
N LEU A 151 -13.42 3.77 4.57
CA LEU A 151 -14.89 3.72 4.55
C LEU A 151 -15.43 3.22 3.20
N HIS A 152 -14.85 2.18 2.66
CA HIS A 152 -15.29 1.52 1.42
C HIS A 152 -15.10 0.00 1.54
N HIS A 153 -15.78 -0.77 0.70
CA HIS A 153 -15.62 -2.21 0.67
C HIS A 153 -14.20 -2.63 0.26
N TRP A 154 -13.72 -3.74 0.83
CA TRP A 154 -12.37 -4.26 0.59
C TRP A 154 -12.05 -4.50 -0.90
N TYR A 155 -13.06 -4.75 -1.73
CA TYR A 155 -12.94 -5.02 -3.17
C TYR A 155 -13.11 -3.77 -4.05
N GLU A 156 -13.64 -2.67 -3.50
CA GLU A 156 -13.96 -1.45 -4.25
C GLU A 156 -12.74 -0.85 -4.96
N PRO A 157 -11.55 -0.78 -4.35
CA PRO A 157 -10.36 -0.26 -5.04
C PRO A 157 -10.07 -0.99 -6.33
N MET A 158 -10.06 -2.34 -6.32
CA MET A 158 -9.83 -3.14 -7.53
C MET A 158 -10.90 -2.92 -8.59
N GLU A 159 -12.16 -2.84 -8.19
CA GLU A 159 -13.28 -2.63 -9.11
C GLU A 159 -13.17 -1.27 -9.80
N LEU A 160 -12.88 -0.21 -9.05
CA LEU A 160 -12.79 1.14 -9.59
C LEU A 160 -11.53 1.33 -10.44
N VAL A 161 -10.35 0.92 -9.96
CA VAL A 161 -9.09 1.07 -10.71
C VAL A 161 -9.13 0.26 -12.01
N SER A 162 -9.67 -0.97 -12.00
CA SER A 162 -9.83 -1.76 -13.23
C SER A 162 -10.78 -1.09 -14.22
N THR A 163 -11.94 -0.61 -13.75
CA THR A 163 -12.93 0.06 -14.60
C THR A 163 -12.39 1.35 -15.21
N LEU A 164 -11.71 2.17 -14.40
CA LEU A 164 -11.10 3.42 -14.85
C LEU A 164 -9.90 3.16 -15.78
N GLY A 165 -9.12 2.12 -15.51
CA GLY A 165 -8.04 1.66 -16.38
C GLY A 165 -8.55 1.32 -17.77
N GLU A 166 -9.61 0.51 -17.88
CA GLU A 166 -10.26 0.21 -19.15
C GLU A 166 -10.73 1.47 -19.89
N GLN A 167 -11.37 2.40 -19.19
CA GLN A 167 -11.87 3.66 -19.77
C GLN A 167 -10.75 4.58 -20.29
N ARG A 168 -9.57 4.53 -19.67
CA ARG A 168 -8.43 5.39 -19.99
C ARG A 168 -7.32 4.68 -20.76
N ASN A 169 -7.53 3.42 -21.18
CA ASN A 169 -6.57 2.56 -21.87
C ASN A 169 -5.28 2.35 -21.09
N VAL A 170 -5.38 2.20 -19.76
CA VAL A 170 -4.29 1.79 -18.87
C VAL A 170 -4.45 0.30 -18.56
N SER A 171 -3.40 -0.48 -18.76
CA SER A 171 -3.39 -1.90 -18.43
C SER A 171 -3.31 -2.07 -16.91
N VAL A 172 -4.33 -2.65 -16.29
CA VAL A 172 -4.38 -2.93 -14.86
C VAL A 172 -4.26 -4.44 -14.63
N ALA A 173 -3.22 -4.85 -13.91
CA ALA A 173 -3.03 -6.23 -13.51
C ALA A 173 -3.74 -6.51 -12.18
N THR A 174 -4.55 -7.56 -12.15
CA THR A 174 -5.30 -7.98 -10.95
C THR A 174 -5.14 -9.48 -10.70
N PRO A 175 -3.91 -9.98 -10.51
CA PRO A 175 -3.71 -11.40 -10.23
C PRO A 175 -4.42 -11.78 -8.93
N MET A 176 -4.98 -12.98 -8.88
CA MET A 176 -5.48 -13.52 -7.61
C MET A 176 -4.36 -13.54 -6.58
N LEU A 177 -4.66 -13.19 -5.33
CA LEU A 177 -3.68 -13.18 -4.26
C LEU A 177 -2.94 -14.52 -4.16
N GLY A 178 -1.60 -14.46 -4.29
CA GLY A 178 -0.73 -15.63 -4.32
C GLY A 178 -0.46 -16.23 -5.71
N SER A 179 -1.12 -15.76 -6.75
CA SER A 179 -0.78 -16.14 -8.14
C SER A 179 0.46 -15.39 -8.61
N SER A 180 1.27 -16.05 -9.43
CA SER A 180 2.43 -15.47 -10.11
C SER A 180 2.11 -15.16 -11.56
N PHE A 181 2.76 -14.15 -12.11
CA PHE A 181 2.77 -13.80 -13.53
C PHE A 181 4.15 -13.31 -13.97
N ILE A 182 4.40 -13.24 -15.27
CA ILE A 182 5.67 -12.77 -15.83
C ILE A 182 5.44 -11.41 -16.51
N ILE A 183 6.25 -10.42 -16.12
CA ILE A 183 6.18 -9.07 -16.69
C ILE A 183 6.54 -9.11 -18.18
N GLY A 184 5.64 -8.58 -19.01
CA GLY A 184 5.79 -8.57 -20.47
C GLY A 184 5.11 -9.75 -21.19
N GLU A 185 4.53 -10.68 -20.47
CA GLU A 185 3.63 -11.72 -20.99
C GLU A 185 2.16 -11.29 -20.84
N GLU A 186 1.25 -12.26 -20.67
CA GLU A 186 -0.17 -11.98 -20.50
C GLU A 186 -0.45 -11.19 -19.22
N ILE A 187 -1.25 -10.13 -19.32
CA ILE A 187 -1.64 -9.31 -18.18
C ILE A 187 -2.74 -10.03 -17.41
N PRO A 188 -2.54 -10.41 -16.14
CA PRO A 188 -3.57 -11.00 -15.32
C PRO A 188 -4.64 -9.96 -15.01
N ASN A 189 -5.82 -10.07 -15.62
CA ASN A 189 -6.94 -9.13 -15.47
C ASN A 189 -8.18 -9.82 -14.88
N GLU A 190 -7.98 -10.81 -14.06
CA GLU A 190 -9.05 -11.60 -13.43
C GLU A 190 -9.87 -10.74 -12.47
N THR A 191 -11.17 -10.85 -12.51
CA THR A 191 -12.10 -10.16 -11.60
C THR A 191 -12.51 -11.07 -10.43
N TRP A 192 -11.54 -11.77 -9.84
CA TRP A 192 -11.73 -12.80 -8.83
C TRP A 192 -12.51 -12.32 -7.59
N TRP A 193 -12.40 -11.04 -7.23
CA TRP A 193 -13.11 -10.45 -6.09
C TRP A 193 -14.64 -10.43 -6.28
N ARG A 194 -15.13 -10.36 -7.52
CA ARG A 194 -16.57 -10.35 -7.80
C ARG A 194 -17.27 -11.62 -7.35
N GLY A 195 -16.57 -12.76 -7.34
CA GLY A 195 -17.08 -14.01 -6.81
C GLY A 195 -17.10 -14.09 -5.27
N ILE A 196 -16.30 -13.27 -4.60
CA ILE A 196 -16.12 -13.27 -3.14
C ILE A 196 -16.91 -12.15 -2.48
N SER A 197 -17.15 -11.04 -3.17
CA SER A 197 -17.81 -9.83 -2.64
C SER A 197 -19.23 -10.05 -2.13
N GLN A 198 -19.85 -11.20 -2.43
CA GLN A 198 -21.17 -11.58 -1.89
C GLN A 198 -21.12 -12.16 -0.46
N CYS A 199 -19.93 -12.40 0.08
CA CYS A 199 -19.77 -12.62 1.52
C CYS A 199 -19.92 -11.28 2.22
N SER A 200 -21.18 -10.84 2.40
CA SER A 200 -21.54 -9.64 3.15
C SER A 200 -20.79 -9.58 4.48
N GLN A 201 -20.34 -8.41 4.86
CA GLN A 201 -19.90 -8.12 6.22
C GLN A 201 -21.13 -7.83 7.10
N PRO A 202 -21.72 -8.82 7.77
CA PRO A 202 -22.99 -8.61 8.51
C PRO A 202 -22.87 -7.59 9.63
N PHE A 203 -21.64 -7.29 10.06
CA PHE A 203 -21.41 -6.46 11.24
C PHE A 203 -21.57 -4.96 10.97
N LEU A 204 -21.08 -4.45 9.85
CA LEU A 204 -21.20 -3.02 9.52
C LEU A 204 -22.58 -2.70 8.94
N ASP A 205 -23.16 -3.61 8.17
CA ASP A 205 -24.52 -3.48 7.64
C ASP A 205 -25.57 -3.45 8.76
N GLU A 206 -25.31 -4.16 9.87
CA GLU A 206 -26.20 -4.19 11.03
C GLU A 206 -26.08 -2.94 11.94
N TYR A 207 -24.92 -2.23 11.86
CA TYR A 207 -24.63 -1.07 12.71
C TYR A 207 -24.02 0.12 11.94
N PRO A 208 -24.75 0.74 11.02
CA PRO A 208 -24.21 1.84 10.20
C PRO A 208 -23.75 3.05 11.02
N ALA A 209 -24.28 3.22 12.25
CA ALA A 209 -23.82 4.28 13.15
C ALA A 209 -22.40 4.05 13.73
N LEU A 210 -21.87 2.83 13.66
CA LEU A 210 -20.50 2.52 14.10
C LEU A 210 -19.44 3.02 13.10
N GLU A 211 -19.77 3.17 11.84
CA GLU A 211 -18.88 3.78 10.84
C GLU A 211 -18.43 5.17 11.28
N TYR A 212 -19.36 6.00 11.79
CA TYR A 212 -19.04 7.34 12.27
C TYR A 212 -18.23 7.35 13.58
N VAL A 213 -18.43 6.36 14.44
CA VAL A 213 -17.69 6.26 15.72
C VAL A 213 -16.26 5.77 15.49
N LEU A 214 -16.06 4.83 14.59
CA LEU A 214 -14.71 4.34 14.24
C LEU A 214 -13.91 5.41 13.48
N PHE A 215 -14.56 6.23 12.66
CA PHE A 215 -13.94 7.35 11.96
C PHE A 215 -13.39 8.43 12.91
N TYR A 216 -14.14 8.76 13.99
CA TYR A 216 -13.72 9.79 14.95
C TYR A 216 -12.67 9.30 15.95
N THR A 217 -12.58 7.99 16.20
CA THR A 217 -11.66 7.39 17.18
C THR A 217 -10.44 6.72 16.55
N GLY A 218 -10.43 6.47 15.24
CA GLY A 218 -9.34 5.83 14.51
C GLY A 218 -8.02 6.62 14.52
N PHE A 219 -8.05 7.90 14.86
CA PHE A 219 -6.86 8.76 14.99
C PHE A 219 -6.26 8.79 16.41
N VAL A 220 -6.95 8.26 17.42
CA VAL A 220 -6.46 8.25 18.81
C VAL A 220 -6.87 6.95 19.50
N GLY A 221 -5.95 6.05 19.66
CA GLY A 221 -5.82 4.88 20.53
C GLY A 221 -6.96 4.39 21.46
N LEU A 222 -8.24 4.48 21.07
CA LEU A 222 -9.41 4.12 21.89
C LEU A 222 -10.14 2.85 21.42
N MET A 223 -9.56 2.06 20.54
CA MET A 223 -10.17 0.82 20.02
C MET A 223 -10.38 -0.29 21.07
N TRP A 224 -9.95 -0.10 22.32
CA TRP A 224 -9.99 -1.13 23.38
C TRP A 224 -11.17 -1.02 24.36
N ILE A 225 -11.99 0.03 24.30
CA ILE A 225 -12.97 0.29 25.36
C ILE A 225 -14.40 -0.18 25.02
N VAL A 226 -14.73 -0.44 23.75
CA VAL A 226 -16.12 -0.75 23.34
C VAL A 226 -16.44 -2.25 23.33
N ILE A 227 -15.46 -3.13 23.17
CA ILE A 227 -15.66 -4.58 23.04
C ILE A 227 -16.11 -5.32 24.30
N PRO A 228 -15.76 -4.93 25.56
CA PRO A 228 -16.17 -5.70 26.74
C PRO A 228 -17.64 -5.55 27.13
N ARG A 229 -18.37 -4.52 26.69
CA ARG A 229 -19.74 -4.27 27.15
C ARG A 229 -20.84 -4.98 26.37
N LEU A 230 -20.56 -5.49 25.19
CA LEU A 230 -21.53 -6.21 24.35
C LEU A 230 -21.64 -7.72 24.64
N ARG A 231 -20.73 -8.27 25.47
CA ARG A 231 -20.67 -9.71 25.73
C ARG A 231 -21.60 -10.22 26.85
N ASN A 232 -22.38 -9.35 27.49
CA ASN A 232 -23.19 -9.71 28.67
C ASN A 232 -24.72 -9.56 28.49
N ARG A 233 -25.28 -9.66 27.28
CA ARG A 233 -26.71 -9.57 27.06
C ARG A 233 -27.43 -10.80 26.50
N ASN A 234 -26.81 -11.95 26.44
CA ASN A 234 -27.51 -13.16 26.03
C ASN A 234 -27.23 -14.35 26.97
N HIS A 235 -27.63 -14.25 28.24
CA HIS A 235 -27.91 -15.41 29.05
C HIS A 235 -28.89 -15.02 30.16
N SER A 236 -30.15 -14.98 29.83
CA SER A 236 -31.25 -15.32 30.76
C SER A 236 -32.59 -15.26 30.05
N SER A 237 -33.06 -16.37 29.60
CA SER A 237 -34.46 -16.80 29.70
C SER A 237 -34.63 -18.15 28.99
N GLY A 238 -34.64 -19.15 29.81
CA GLY A 238 -35.06 -20.47 29.45
C GLY A 238 -35.35 -21.23 30.71
N ARG A 239 -36.60 -21.07 31.20
CA ARG A 239 -37.34 -22.03 32.02
C ARG A 239 -38.70 -21.41 32.37
N ILE A 240 -39.68 -21.82 31.69
CA ILE A 240 -40.83 -22.67 32.14
C ILE A 240 -41.57 -23.04 30.88
#